data_fa1dad2e4adffbd6bba24509552b3f73
#
_entry.id   fa1dad2e4adffbd6bba24509552b3f73
#
_cell.length_a   1.000
_cell.length_b   1.000
_cell.length_c   1.000
_cell.angle_alpha   90.00
_cell.angle_beta   90.00
_cell.angle_gamma   90.00
#
_symmetry.space_group_name_H-M   'P 1'
#
loop_
_entity.id
_entity.type
_entity.pdbx_description
1 polymer ?
#
loop_
_entity_poly.entity_id
_entity_poly.type
_entity_poly.pdbx_seq_one_letter_code
_entity_poly.pdbx_strand_id
1 'polypeptide(L)'
;MCPILICVFPVDHMRYAPARRTMPVLLHAISDALLGAAALGDIGKHFPDTDEKWKGADSLKLLEQVGVMLEEKCLFIENIDATIIAQAPKMRPHIDAMRANIARVLKIDVEQVNVKATTEEGMGFTGEGRGISAQAICLVESPTNLFNERMDGRSCENCSGCSK
;
A
#
# COMPACT_ATOMS: atom_id res chain seq x y z
N MET A 1 -1.17 -14.50 7.16
CA MET A 1 -2.51 -13.99 6.76
C MET A 1 -2.37 -12.48 6.65
N CYS A 2 -2.28 -11.95 5.43
CA CYS A 2 -2.07 -10.51 5.24
C CYS A 2 -3.34 -9.71 5.53
N PRO A 3 -3.29 -8.65 6.33
CA PRO A 3 -4.45 -7.79 6.54
C PRO A 3 -4.75 -7.01 5.25
N ILE A 4 -6.02 -7.04 4.84
CA ILE A 4 -6.54 -6.16 3.81
C ILE A 4 -6.99 -4.88 4.50
N LEU A 5 -6.36 -3.76 4.18
CA LEU A 5 -6.78 -2.47 4.71
C LEU A 5 -7.42 -1.64 3.61
N ILE A 6 -8.57 -1.04 3.94
CA ILE A 6 -9.33 -0.17 3.04
C ILE A 6 -9.23 1.25 3.58
N CYS A 7 -8.56 2.13 2.84
CA CYS A 7 -8.50 3.55 3.16
C CYS A 7 -9.47 4.33 2.28
N VAL A 8 -10.43 5.03 2.89
CA VAL A 8 -11.47 5.79 2.20
C VAL A 8 -11.37 7.26 2.58
N PHE A 9 -11.17 8.14 1.59
CA PHE A 9 -11.17 9.57 1.80
C PHE A 9 -12.33 10.24 1.04
N PRO A 10 -13.24 10.96 1.75
CA PRO A 10 -14.25 11.78 1.10
C PRO A 10 -13.60 13.01 0.45
N VAL A 11 -14.10 13.40 -0.71
CA VAL A 11 -13.58 14.52 -1.47
C VAL A 11 -14.64 15.62 -1.55
N ASP A 12 -14.78 16.39 -0.50
CA ASP A 12 -15.75 17.50 -0.45
C ASP A 12 -15.27 18.77 -1.18
N HIS A 13 -14.03 18.81 -1.69
CA HIS A 13 -13.46 19.97 -2.38
C HIS A 13 -12.71 19.66 -3.67
N MET A 14 -13.16 18.67 -4.46
CA MET A 14 -12.50 18.29 -5.71
C MET A 14 -12.88 19.14 -6.92
N ARG A 15 -12.62 20.42 -6.90
CA ARG A 15 -12.78 21.22 -8.14
C ARG A 15 -11.49 21.41 -8.94
N TYR A 16 -10.30 21.01 -8.41
CA TYR A 16 -9.04 21.21 -9.14
C TYR A 16 -7.98 20.12 -8.83
N ALA A 17 -7.40 19.55 -9.91
CA ALA A 17 -6.24 18.66 -9.97
C ALA A 17 -6.43 17.25 -9.35
N PRO A 18 -7.19 16.36 -10.00
CA PRO A 18 -7.47 15.01 -9.47
C PRO A 18 -6.23 14.12 -9.30
N ALA A 19 -5.23 14.18 -10.19
CA ALA A 19 -4.04 13.33 -10.11
C ALA A 19 -3.14 13.66 -8.88
N ARG A 20 -3.07 14.92 -8.44
CA ARG A 20 -2.28 15.33 -7.28
C ARG A 20 -2.86 14.83 -5.94
N ARG A 21 -4.16 14.54 -5.88
CA ARG A 21 -4.83 14.08 -4.64
C ARG A 21 -4.97 12.57 -4.55
N THR A 22 -4.92 11.87 -5.68
CA THR A 22 -4.98 10.40 -5.71
C THR A 22 -3.73 9.79 -5.09
N MET A 23 -2.57 10.38 -5.30
CA MET A 23 -1.30 9.88 -4.77
C MET A 23 -1.29 9.84 -3.23
N PRO A 24 -1.69 10.89 -2.48
CA PRO A 24 -1.79 10.82 -1.03
C PRO A 24 -2.71 9.70 -0.53
N VAL A 25 -3.89 9.51 -1.13
CA VAL A 25 -4.85 8.45 -0.74
C VAL A 25 -4.23 7.06 -0.92
N LEU A 26 -3.57 6.83 -2.07
CA LEU A 26 -2.86 5.59 -2.35
C LEU A 26 -1.73 5.34 -1.35
N LEU A 27 -0.91 6.36 -1.09
CA LEU A 27 0.24 6.24 -0.18
C LEU A 27 -0.19 6.00 1.26
N HIS A 28 -1.31 6.60 1.71
CA HIS A 28 -1.88 6.32 3.02
C HIS A 28 -2.35 4.86 3.12
N ALA A 29 -3.08 4.35 2.13
CA ALA A 29 -3.51 2.95 2.11
C ALA A 29 -2.31 1.97 2.15
N ILE A 30 -1.25 2.26 1.41
CA ILE A 30 -0.02 1.45 1.43
C ILE A 30 0.67 1.54 2.79
N SER A 31 0.81 2.74 3.36
CA SER A 31 1.43 2.94 4.68
C SER A 31 0.70 2.16 5.77
N ASP A 32 -0.63 2.23 5.78
CA ASP A 32 -1.45 1.50 6.75
C ASP A 32 -1.36 -0.02 6.55
N ALA A 33 -1.33 -0.50 5.31
CA ALA A 33 -1.15 -1.91 5.02
C ALA A 33 0.20 -2.44 5.54
N LEU A 34 1.28 -1.67 5.34
CA LEU A 34 2.63 -2.00 5.82
C LEU A 34 2.72 -1.97 7.34
N LEU A 35 2.20 -0.91 7.98
CA LEU A 35 2.15 -0.80 9.44
C LEU A 35 1.30 -1.92 10.06
N GLY A 36 0.15 -2.23 9.46
CA GLY A 36 -0.72 -3.32 9.89
C GLY A 36 -0.04 -4.68 9.78
N ALA A 37 0.66 -4.96 8.68
CA ALA A 37 1.43 -6.19 8.50
C ALA A 37 2.56 -6.36 9.54
N ALA A 38 3.17 -5.24 9.96
CA ALA A 38 4.20 -5.20 11.00
C ALA A 38 3.65 -5.17 12.43
N ALA A 39 2.31 -5.18 12.62
CA ALA A 39 1.63 -5.01 13.91
C ALA A 39 2.01 -3.70 14.65
N LEU A 40 2.22 -2.61 13.88
CA LEU A 40 2.60 -1.30 14.41
C LEU A 40 1.39 -0.37 14.65
N GLY A 41 0.21 -0.73 14.18
CA GLY A 41 -1.00 0.10 14.22
C GLY A 41 -1.24 0.79 12.89
N ASP A 42 -1.60 2.06 12.92
CA ASP A 42 -1.98 2.86 11.75
C ASP A 42 -1.13 4.12 11.60
N ILE A 43 -1.29 4.80 10.45
CA ILE A 43 -0.55 6.02 10.12
C ILE A 43 -0.85 7.16 11.12
N GLY A 44 -2.08 7.27 11.63
CA GLY A 44 -2.47 8.31 12.58
C GLY A 44 -1.77 8.20 13.92
N LYS A 45 -1.42 6.98 14.35
CA LYS A 45 -0.64 6.73 15.56
C LYS A 45 0.79 7.25 15.45
N HIS A 46 1.41 7.16 14.28
CA HIS A 46 2.82 7.53 14.07
C HIS A 46 2.98 8.97 13.58
N PHE A 47 2.00 9.49 12.85
CA PHE A 47 2.03 10.81 12.22
C PHE A 47 0.73 11.59 12.51
N PRO A 48 0.45 11.91 13.76
CA PRO A 48 -0.77 12.63 14.13
C PRO A 48 -0.79 14.04 13.50
N ASP A 49 -1.92 14.40 12.93
CA ASP A 49 -2.15 15.74 12.31
C ASP A 49 -2.12 16.87 13.34
N THR A 50 -2.22 16.53 14.62
CA THR A 50 -2.08 17.46 15.76
C THR A 50 -0.63 17.88 16.00
N ASP A 51 0.35 17.14 15.51
CA ASP A 51 1.76 17.48 15.59
C ASP A 51 2.17 18.37 14.40
N GLU A 52 2.61 19.58 14.68
CA GLU A 52 3.05 20.55 13.67
C GLU A 52 4.15 20.02 12.74
N LYS A 53 4.95 19.05 13.20
CA LYS A 53 5.98 18.38 12.41
C LYS A 53 5.41 17.67 11.18
N TRP A 54 4.19 17.15 11.30
CA TRP A 54 3.55 16.34 10.24
C TRP A 54 2.46 17.09 9.50
N LYS A 55 2.12 18.28 9.95
CA LYS A 55 1.08 19.11 9.32
C LYS A 55 1.47 19.50 7.88
N GLY A 56 0.74 18.95 6.92
CA GLY A 56 1.01 19.17 5.50
C GLY A 56 2.25 18.44 4.97
N ALA A 57 2.74 17.44 5.70
CA ALA A 57 3.86 16.60 5.26
C ALA A 57 3.57 15.92 3.92
N ASP A 58 4.59 15.80 3.10
CA ASP A 58 4.51 15.02 1.86
C ASP A 58 4.29 13.54 2.19
N SER A 59 3.24 12.95 1.64
CA SER A 59 2.89 11.55 1.87
C SER A 59 3.99 10.56 1.44
N LEU A 60 4.86 10.94 0.49
CA LEU A 60 6.03 10.15 0.14
C LEU A 60 7.05 10.11 1.29
N LYS A 61 7.21 11.22 2.03
CA LYS A 61 8.09 11.24 3.21
C LYS A 61 7.52 10.40 4.35
N LEU A 62 6.19 10.38 4.52
CA LEU A 62 5.53 9.52 5.51
C LEU A 62 5.76 8.04 5.16
N LEU A 63 5.58 7.68 3.90
CA LEU A 63 5.85 6.31 3.43
C LEU A 63 7.32 5.92 3.61
N GLU A 64 8.27 6.85 3.38
CA GLU A 64 9.70 6.62 3.63
C GLU A 64 9.95 6.28 5.11
N GLN A 65 9.33 7.02 6.04
CA GLN A 65 9.44 6.74 7.48
C GLN A 65 8.84 5.38 7.84
N VAL A 66 7.73 4.98 7.22
CA VAL A 66 7.17 3.62 7.39
C VAL A 66 8.17 2.57 6.92
N GLY A 67 8.84 2.78 5.79
CA GLY A 67 9.92 1.89 5.33
C GLY A 67 11.04 1.74 6.36
N VAL A 68 11.49 2.84 6.97
CA VAL A 68 12.50 2.82 8.04
C VAL A 68 12.02 2.02 9.25
N MET A 69 10.76 2.18 9.67
CA MET A 69 10.19 1.41 10.79
C MET A 69 10.15 -0.10 10.52
N LEU A 70 9.96 -0.51 9.27
CA LEU A 70 10.03 -1.91 8.86
C LEU A 70 11.48 -2.42 8.91
N GLU A 71 12.43 -1.64 8.39
CA GLU A 71 13.87 -1.95 8.43
C GLU A 71 14.34 -2.15 9.89
N GLU A 72 13.93 -1.27 10.83
CA GLU A 72 14.23 -1.40 12.27
C GLU A 72 13.69 -2.67 12.91
N LYS A 73 12.60 -3.23 12.37
CA LYS A 73 12.04 -4.53 12.79
C LYS A 73 12.61 -5.72 12.01
N CYS A 74 13.57 -5.50 11.14
CA CYS A 74 14.11 -6.53 10.24
C CYS A 74 12.99 -7.16 9.39
N LEU A 75 12.03 -6.37 8.92
CA LEU A 75 10.97 -6.80 8.03
C LEU A 75 11.27 -6.32 6.61
N PHE A 76 11.16 -7.23 5.65
CA PHE A 76 11.37 -6.97 4.23
C PHE A 76 10.03 -6.95 3.50
N ILE A 77 9.87 -6.01 2.58
CA ILE A 77 8.68 -5.93 1.74
C ILE A 77 8.88 -6.86 0.54
N GLU A 78 8.05 -7.89 0.43
CA GLU A 78 8.07 -8.83 -0.70
C GLU A 78 7.19 -8.34 -1.85
N ASN A 79 6.01 -7.82 -1.53
CA ASN A 79 5.06 -7.37 -2.53
C ASN A 79 4.09 -6.33 -1.96
N ILE A 80 3.72 -5.38 -2.82
CA ILE A 80 2.64 -4.42 -2.59
C ILE A 80 1.66 -4.51 -3.75
N ASP A 81 0.38 -4.76 -3.46
CA ASP A 81 -0.70 -4.69 -4.44
C ASP A 81 -1.74 -3.67 -3.99
N ALA A 82 -1.90 -2.60 -4.75
CA ALA A 82 -2.81 -1.51 -4.42
C ALA A 82 -3.81 -1.24 -5.54
N THR A 83 -5.03 -0.87 -5.16
CA THR A 83 -6.12 -0.56 -6.07
C THR A 83 -6.66 0.84 -5.79
N ILE A 84 -6.68 1.68 -6.81
CA ILE A 84 -7.31 2.99 -6.79
C ILE A 84 -8.73 2.83 -7.35
N ILE A 85 -9.72 3.32 -6.62
CA ILE A 85 -11.12 3.32 -7.03
C ILE A 85 -11.52 4.77 -7.28
N ALA A 86 -11.70 5.13 -8.57
CA ALA A 86 -11.99 6.49 -8.98
C ALA A 86 -12.70 6.51 -10.34
N GLN A 87 -13.79 7.27 -10.44
CA GLN A 87 -14.52 7.46 -11.70
C GLN A 87 -13.75 8.31 -12.70
N ALA A 88 -13.02 9.30 -12.21
CA ALA A 88 -12.18 10.20 -12.99
C ALA A 88 -11.05 10.77 -12.11
N PRO A 89 -9.92 11.16 -12.73
CA PRO A 89 -9.51 10.97 -14.11
C PRO A 89 -9.07 9.53 -14.41
N LYS A 90 -8.77 9.22 -15.68
CA LYS A 90 -8.15 7.94 -16.04
C LYS A 90 -6.75 7.83 -15.41
N MET A 91 -6.57 6.86 -14.52
CA MET A 91 -5.31 6.66 -13.78
C MET A 91 -4.21 5.99 -14.61
N ARG A 92 -4.55 5.23 -15.63
CA ARG A 92 -3.61 4.42 -16.41
C ARG A 92 -2.33 5.16 -16.86
N PRO A 93 -2.37 6.40 -17.35
CA PRO A 93 -1.16 7.12 -17.76
C PRO A 93 -0.19 7.45 -16.60
N HIS A 94 -0.65 7.35 -15.35
CA HIS A 94 0.10 7.73 -14.17
C HIS A 94 0.61 6.53 -13.35
N ILE A 95 0.10 5.31 -13.64
CA ILE A 95 0.38 4.11 -12.83
C ILE A 95 1.89 3.80 -12.77
N ASP A 96 2.58 3.82 -13.90
CA ASP A 96 4.01 3.49 -13.93
C ASP A 96 4.85 4.48 -13.10
N ALA A 97 4.51 5.78 -13.18
CA ALA A 97 5.17 6.80 -12.36
C ALA A 97 4.84 6.64 -10.87
N MET A 98 3.62 6.21 -10.52
CA MET A 98 3.24 5.90 -9.12
C MET A 98 4.06 4.71 -8.59
N ARG A 99 4.13 3.61 -9.34
CA ARG A 99 4.93 2.42 -9.00
C ARG A 99 6.40 2.79 -8.77
N ALA A 100 7.00 3.52 -9.71
CA ALA A 100 8.39 3.95 -9.63
C ALA A 100 8.66 4.83 -8.39
N ASN A 101 7.75 5.75 -8.04
CA ASN A 101 7.91 6.60 -6.86
C ASN A 101 7.80 5.81 -5.56
N ILE A 102 6.86 4.87 -5.46
CA ILE A 102 6.68 3.99 -4.29
C ILE A 102 7.93 3.12 -4.11
N ALA A 103 8.36 2.44 -5.17
CA ALA A 103 9.53 1.56 -5.15
C ALA A 103 10.81 2.32 -4.74
N ARG A 104 11.03 3.51 -5.31
CA ARG A 104 12.18 4.38 -4.98
C ARG A 104 12.21 4.77 -3.50
N VAL A 105 11.06 5.15 -2.94
CA VAL A 105 10.97 5.62 -1.56
C VAL A 105 11.15 4.48 -0.57
N LEU A 106 10.59 3.30 -0.87
CA LEU A 106 10.73 2.10 -0.06
C LEU A 106 12.02 1.32 -0.33
N LYS A 107 12.85 1.75 -1.30
CA LYS A 107 14.11 1.10 -1.71
C LYS A 107 13.92 -0.36 -2.12
N ILE A 108 12.83 -0.66 -2.79
CA ILE A 108 12.49 -1.99 -3.32
C ILE A 108 12.45 -1.97 -4.85
N ASP A 109 12.40 -3.14 -5.47
CA ASP A 109 12.26 -3.24 -6.92
C ASP A 109 10.86 -2.79 -7.36
N VAL A 110 10.77 -2.14 -8.54
CA VAL A 110 9.49 -1.73 -9.12
C VAL A 110 8.57 -2.92 -9.41
N GLU A 111 9.12 -4.09 -9.65
CA GLU A 111 8.38 -5.33 -9.86
C GLU A 111 7.70 -5.87 -8.59
N GLN A 112 8.11 -5.41 -7.41
CA GLN A 112 7.45 -5.71 -6.14
C GLN A 112 6.22 -4.81 -5.88
N VAL A 113 5.99 -3.79 -6.74
CA VAL A 113 4.90 -2.83 -6.58
C VAL A 113 3.91 -2.95 -7.73
N ASN A 114 2.69 -3.37 -7.44
CA ASN A 114 1.58 -3.33 -8.37
C ASN A 114 0.56 -2.25 -7.97
N VAL A 115 0.11 -1.47 -8.95
CA VAL A 115 -0.97 -0.49 -8.78
C VAL A 115 -2.00 -0.70 -9.88
N LYS A 116 -3.25 -0.89 -9.47
CA LYS A 116 -4.42 -1.03 -10.34
C LYS A 116 -5.36 0.14 -10.16
N ALA A 117 -6.18 0.40 -11.15
CA ALA A 117 -7.27 1.37 -11.05
C ALA A 117 -8.56 0.77 -11.62
N THR A 118 -9.66 1.03 -10.94
CA THR A 118 -11.00 0.60 -11.34
C THR A 118 -12.01 1.72 -11.14
N THR A 119 -13.17 1.57 -11.79
CA THR A 119 -14.36 2.40 -11.57
C THR A 119 -15.42 1.58 -10.86
N GLU A 120 -16.42 2.25 -10.28
CA GLU A 120 -17.62 1.61 -9.72
C GLU A 120 -18.86 1.80 -10.60
N GLU A 121 -18.65 2.06 -11.89
CA GLU A 121 -19.70 2.14 -12.92
C GLU A 121 -20.87 3.06 -12.55
N GLY A 122 -20.56 4.19 -11.91
CA GLY A 122 -21.56 5.17 -11.47
C GLY A 122 -22.20 4.89 -10.12
N MET A 123 -21.82 3.79 -9.42
CA MET A 123 -22.38 3.44 -8.12
C MET A 123 -21.54 4.01 -6.98
N GLY A 124 -22.20 4.38 -5.89
CA GLY A 124 -21.56 4.89 -4.69
C GLY A 124 -20.87 6.26 -4.88
N PHE A 125 -20.22 6.75 -3.83
CA PHE A 125 -19.61 8.08 -3.83
C PHE A 125 -18.42 8.20 -4.80
N THR A 126 -17.68 7.13 -5.02
CA THR A 126 -16.56 7.07 -5.97
C THR A 126 -17.07 7.02 -7.41
N GLY A 127 -18.10 6.21 -7.69
CA GLY A 127 -18.74 6.14 -8.99
C GLY A 127 -19.46 7.44 -9.39
N GLU A 128 -20.02 8.15 -8.42
CA GLU A 128 -20.60 9.49 -8.62
C GLU A 128 -19.54 10.60 -8.75
N GLY A 129 -18.26 10.28 -8.65
CA GLY A 129 -17.16 11.24 -8.76
C GLY A 129 -17.03 12.17 -7.55
N ARG A 130 -17.66 11.84 -6.41
CA ARG A 130 -17.61 12.63 -5.17
C ARG A 130 -16.39 12.29 -4.32
N GLY A 131 -15.67 11.21 -4.64
CA GLY A 131 -14.52 10.77 -3.88
C GLY A 131 -13.59 9.86 -4.67
N ILE A 132 -12.43 9.59 -4.05
CA ILE A 132 -11.49 8.56 -4.46
C ILE A 132 -11.23 7.69 -3.24
N SER A 133 -11.18 6.38 -3.43
CA SER A 133 -10.70 5.46 -2.40
C SER A 133 -9.50 4.67 -2.92
N ALA A 134 -8.70 4.16 -2.01
CA ALA A 134 -7.64 3.22 -2.32
C ALA A 134 -7.63 2.09 -1.31
N GLN A 135 -7.25 0.91 -1.79
CA GLN A 135 -7.06 -0.28 -0.99
C GLN A 135 -5.66 -0.79 -1.25
N ALA A 136 -4.98 -1.30 -0.23
CA ALA A 136 -3.69 -1.91 -0.38
C ALA A 136 -3.58 -3.19 0.44
N ILE A 137 -2.84 -4.14 -0.10
CA ILE A 137 -2.41 -5.35 0.56
C ILE A 137 -0.91 -5.48 0.34
N CYS A 138 -0.18 -5.93 1.34
CA CYS A 138 1.25 -6.14 1.23
C CYS A 138 1.65 -7.46 1.88
N LEU A 139 2.73 -8.01 1.38
CA LEU A 139 3.43 -9.13 1.98
C LEU A 139 4.75 -8.60 2.55
N VAL A 140 4.98 -8.86 3.83
CA VAL A 140 6.25 -8.60 4.50
C VAL A 140 6.79 -9.89 5.09
N GLU A 141 8.10 -10.05 5.06
CA GLU A 141 8.80 -11.23 5.54
C GLU A 141 9.85 -10.86 6.58
N SER A 142 10.09 -11.76 7.53
CA SER A 142 11.19 -11.64 8.47
C SER A 142 12.23 -12.73 8.24
N PRO A 143 13.54 -12.47 8.49
CA PRO A 143 14.60 -13.47 8.32
C PRO A 143 14.37 -14.74 9.13
N THR A 144 13.68 -14.63 10.26
CA THR A 144 13.35 -15.76 11.15
C THR A 144 12.43 -16.77 10.46
N ASN A 145 11.55 -16.35 9.58
CA ASN A 145 10.66 -17.24 8.84
C ASN A 145 11.43 -18.02 7.76
N LEU A 146 12.38 -17.36 7.07
CA LEU A 146 13.25 -17.98 6.07
C LEU A 146 14.13 -19.09 6.67
N PHE A 147 14.59 -18.93 7.92
CA PHE A 147 15.39 -19.95 8.60
C PHE A 147 14.53 -21.13 9.08
N ASN A 148 13.32 -20.87 9.59
CA ASN A 148 12.43 -21.92 10.09
C ASN A 148 11.91 -22.82 8.96
N GLU A 149 11.56 -22.27 7.79
CA GLU A 149 11.12 -23.07 6.64
C GLU A 149 12.23 -23.98 6.10
N ARG A 150 13.50 -23.57 6.19
CA ARG A 150 14.65 -24.41 5.80
C ARG A 150 14.99 -25.47 6.85
N MET A 151 14.70 -25.24 8.13
CA MET A 151 14.99 -26.18 9.22
C MET A 151 13.88 -27.22 9.39
N ASP A 152 12.62 -26.91 9.07
CA ASP A 152 11.48 -27.82 9.27
C ASP A 152 11.40 -28.95 8.24
N GLY A 153 12.33 -29.03 7.27
CA GLY A 153 12.46 -30.17 6.37
C GLY A 153 11.15 -30.62 5.71
N ARG A 154 10.19 -29.73 5.55
CA ARG A 154 8.95 -30.00 4.81
C ARG A 154 9.23 -30.04 3.32
N SER A 155 10.01 -31.09 2.93
CA SER A 155 9.97 -31.55 1.55
C SER A 155 8.52 -31.94 1.25
N CYS A 156 8.04 -31.60 0.08
CA CYS A 156 6.71 -31.98 -0.44
C CYS A 156 6.52 -33.49 -0.62
N GLU A 157 7.04 -34.34 0.28
CA GLU A 157 7.01 -35.80 0.17
C GLU A 157 5.60 -36.38 0.35
N ASN A 158 4.62 -35.57 0.81
CA ASN A 158 3.23 -36.01 1.03
C ASN A 158 2.18 -35.20 0.28
N CYS A 159 2.56 -34.47 -0.77
CA CYS A 159 1.58 -33.83 -1.65
C CYS A 159 1.13 -34.83 -2.72
N SER A 160 0.06 -35.58 -2.45
CA SER A 160 -0.59 -36.51 -3.38
C SER A 160 -1.22 -35.84 -4.62
N GLY A 161 -0.92 -34.57 -4.90
CA GLY A 161 -1.45 -33.78 -6.00
C GLY A 161 -0.40 -33.25 -7.00
N CYS A 162 0.90 -33.39 -6.76
CA CYS A 162 1.94 -33.03 -7.71
C CYS A 162 2.35 -34.27 -8.54
N SER A 163 1.51 -34.71 -9.45
CA SER A 163 1.93 -35.58 -10.55
C SER A 163 2.40 -34.72 -11.73
N LYS A 164 3.62 -34.94 -12.10
CA LYS A 164 4.48 -34.46 -13.20
C LYS A 164 3.83 -33.71 -14.34
#